data_bcb0f2def28f779df628b27681614220
#
_entry.id   bcb0f2def28f779df628b27681614220
#
_cell.length_a   1.000
_cell.length_b   1.000
_cell.length_c   1.000
_cell.angle_alpha   90.00
_cell.angle_beta   90.00
_cell.angle_gamma   90.00
#
_symmetry.space_group_name_H-M   'P 1'
#
loop_
_entity.id
_entity.type
_entity.pdbx_description
1 polymer ?
#
loop_
_entity_poly.entity_id
_entity_poly.type
_entity_poly.pdbx_seq_one_letter_code
_entity_poly.pdbx_strand_id
1 'polypeptide(L)'
;MHTLKQSAIESVGRRQLLQAGGIGLLSGFGIADAAQSRSSLKSRIVCVGGGITEIICALGYESSLVGVDTTSRYPLSVRHLPSVGYARHLSLEGVLALAPQQVIVGHDAGPLAVLSRLREASVLVSRVEDGQTLDALISRVKQIGQLLKCVGQAQALIQKLNVEWDALRQTLAIPAHTIRVMFVLGQTPSQMLVAGTDTGADAMLKHAGLQNAFSGFRGYRPVTAEAIIAAQPDLVVLTQPDALTPKNGLNSRSVIDQFTGLSATPAARPSRWLVFDTMYLLSFGPRLPDAILTLRRASIEAMRA
;
A
#
# COMPACT_ATOMS: atom_id res chain seq x y z
N MET A 1 5.80 12.89 73.67
CA MET A 1 4.53 13.01 74.48
C MET A 1 3.60 11.99 73.97
N HIS A 2 3.52 10.98 74.72
CA HIS A 2 2.34 10.30 75.34
C HIS A 2 1.48 9.56 74.36
N THR A 3 1.52 8.33 74.41
CA THR A 3 1.08 7.20 75.27
C THR A 3 -0.13 6.53 74.70
N LEU A 4 -0.03 5.24 74.33
CA LEU A 4 -0.42 4.05 75.07
C LEU A 4 -1.97 3.94 75.24
N LYS A 5 -2.63 2.84 74.95
CA LYS A 5 -2.62 1.50 75.54
C LYS A 5 -3.67 0.67 74.79
N GLN A 6 -3.48 -0.55 74.36
CA GLN A 6 -3.66 -1.82 75.08
C GLN A 6 -5.09 -1.98 75.64
N SER A 7 -5.80 -3.03 75.42
CA SER A 7 -5.65 -4.46 75.76
C SER A 7 -6.95 -5.16 75.37
N ALA A 8 -7.01 -6.26 74.87
CA ALA A 8 -6.80 -7.60 75.40
C ALA A 8 -8.14 -8.29 75.85
N ILE A 9 -8.19 -9.52 75.44
CA ILE A 9 -8.52 -10.73 76.17
C ILE A 9 -9.96 -11.28 76.12
N GLU A 10 -10.05 -12.41 75.61
CA GLU A 10 -10.55 -13.73 76.06
C GLU A 10 -12.02 -14.03 75.86
N SER A 11 -12.53 -15.20 75.68
CA SER A 11 -12.08 -16.57 75.52
C SER A 11 -13.31 -17.47 75.38
N VAL A 12 -13.10 -18.62 74.75
CA VAL A 12 -13.67 -19.92 75.15
C VAL A 12 -15.17 -20.23 74.99
N GLY A 13 -15.40 -21.33 74.29
CA GLY A 13 -16.63 -22.06 74.44
C GLY A 13 -16.97 -23.11 73.37
N ARG A 14 -16.27 -24.20 73.47
CA ARG A 14 -16.49 -25.56 72.98
C ARG A 14 -17.96 -26.09 73.08
N ARG A 15 -18.26 -26.92 72.14
CA ARG A 15 -18.95 -28.26 72.16
C ARG A 15 -20.17 -28.34 71.28
N GLN A 16 -20.00 -29.16 70.25
CA GLN A 16 -20.56 -30.51 69.99
C GLN A 16 -22.10 -30.53 69.82
N LEU A 17 -22.61 -31.05 68.77
CA LEU A 17 -22.88 -32.46 68.42
C LEU A 17 -23.77 -32.55 67.18
N LEU A 18 -23.31 -33.37 66.27
CA LEU A 18 -23.94 -34.49 65.59
C LEU A 18 -25.27 -34.37 64.85
N GLN A 19 -25.13 -34.91 63.66
CA GLN A 19 -26.00 -35.81 62.91
C GLN A 19 -26.90 -35.25 61.79
N ALA A 20 -26.53 -35.66 60.66
CA ALA A 20 -27.17 -36.68 59.78
C ALA A 20 -28.04 -36.13 58.66
N GLY A 21 -27.75 -36.59 57.48
CA GLY A 21 -28.71 -36.69 56.38
C GLY A 21 -28.29 -35.89 55.15
N GLY A 22 -27.66 -36.48 54.25
CA GLY A 22 -28.20 -37.21 53.16
C GLY A 22 -28.07 -36.49 51.82
N ILE A 23 -27.38 -37.13 50.93
CA ILE A 23 -27.68 -37.21 49.49
C ILE A 23 -27.35 -36.00 48.59
N GLY A 24 -26.28 -36.14 47.89
CA GLY A 24 -26.17 -36.10 46.45
C GLY A 24 -26.52 -34.78 45.75
N LEU A 25 -25.50 -34.09 45.32
CA LEU A 25 -25.65 -33.28 44.11
C LEU A 25 -24.35 -33.33 43.31
N LEU A 26 -24.51 -33.93 42.19
CA LEU A 26 -23.59 -34.04 41.08
C LEU A 26 -22.85 -32.73 40.81
N SER A 27 -21.56 -32.84 40.87
CA SER A 27 -20.60 -31.91 40.34
C SER A 27 -20.85 -31.76 38.84
N GLY A 28 -21.55 -30.70 38.49
CA GLY A 28 -21.56 -30.17 37.13
C GLY A 28 -20.19 -29.63 36.84
N PHE A 29 -19.28 -30.47 36.35
CA PHE A 29 -18.05 -30.02 35.71
C PHE A 29 -18.43 -29.16 34.53
N GLY A 30 -18.18 -27.87 34.62
CA GLY A 30 -18.29 -26.93 33.56
C GLY A 30 -17.37 -27.29 32.38
N ILE A 31 -17.96 -27.92 31.37
CA ILE A 31 -17.40 -28.06 30.03
C ILE A 31 -17.84 -26.84 29.26
N ALA A 32 -17.34 -25.67 29.63
CA ALA A 32 -17.69 -24.43 28.94
C ALA A 32 -16.52 -23.49 28.70
N ASP A 33 -15.28 -23.97 28.74
CA ASP A 33 -14.14 -23.04 28.44
C ASP A 33 -13.03 -23.66 27.59
N ALA A 34 -13.30 -24.75 26.90
CA ALA A 34 -12.35 -25.41 25.99
C ALA A 34 -12.58 -25.04 24.50
N ALA A 35 -13.48 -24.12 24.21
CA ALA A 35 -13.84 -23.76 22.83
C ALA A 35 -13.20 -22.43 22.31
N GLN A 36 -12.42 -21.73 23.12
CA GLN A 36 -11.87 -20.42 22.73
C GLN A 36 -10.35 -20.37 22.52
N SER A 37 -9.67 -21.51 22.62
CA SER A 37 -8.25 -21.61 22.19
C SER A 37 -8.08 -22.40 20.90
N ARG A 38 -8.91 -22.17 19.90
CA ARG A 38 -8.46 -22.37 18.53
C ARG A 38 -7.51 -21.21 18.25
N SER A 39 -6.22 -21.40 18.48
CA SER A 39 -5.19 -20.59 17.86
C SER A 39 -5.55 -20.55 16.38
N SER A 40 -6.07 -19.42 15.91
CA SER A 40 -6.26 -19.20 14.50
C SER A 40 -4.87 -19.30 13.89
N LEU A 41 -4.56 -20.43 13.29
CA LEU A 41 -3.38 -20.58 12.46
C LEU A 41 -3.44 -19.39 11.50
N LYS A 42 -2.55 -18.41 11.73
CA LYS A 42 -2.50 -17.20 10.91
C LYS A 42 -2.41 -17.66 9.47
N SER A 43 -3.35 -17.23 8.65
CA SER A 43 -3.37 -17.53 7.23
C SER A 43 -2.02 -17.13 6.64
N ARG A 44 -1.36 -18.00 5.88
CA ARG A 44 -0.09 -17.74 5.23
C ARG A 44 -0.36 -17.19 3.83
N ILE A 45 -0.15 -15.91 3.64
CA ILE A 45 -0.49 -15.20 2.41
C ILE A 45 0.80 -14.72 1.71
N VAL A 46 0.94 -15.05 0.44
CA VAL A 46 1.85 -14.34 -0.46
C VAL A 46 1.06 -13.30 -1.21
N CYS A 47 1.54 -12.06 -1.20
CA CYS A 47 0.91 -10.95 -1.89
C CYS A 47 1.77 -10.45 -3.05
N VAL A 48 1.14 -10.22 -4.20
CA VAL A 48 1.79 -9.73 -5.42
C VAL A 48 1.07 -8.48 -5.91
N GLY A 49 1.73 -7.35 -5.75
CA GLY A 49 1.24 -6.02 -6.11
C GLY A 49 1.24 -5.05 -4.93
N GLY A 50 1.99 -3.93 -5.07
CA GLY A 50 2.20 -2.97 -4.00
C GLY A 50 0.91 -2.40 -3.41
N GLY A 51 -0.06 -2.01 -4.26
CA GLY A 51 -1.35 -1.50 -3.79
C GLY A 51 -2.19 -2.54 -3.05
N ILE A 52 -2.09 -3.82 -3.42
CA ILE A 52 -2.77 -4.94 -2.75
C ILE A 52 -2.14 -5.16 -1.37
N THR A 53 -0.81 -5.17 -1.29
CA THR A 53 -0.07 -5.28 -0.03
C THR A 53 -0.46 -4.15 0.94
N GLU A 54 -0.53 -2.91 0.45
CA GLU A 54 -0.98 -1.78 1.26
C GLU A 54 -2.41 -1.97 1.80
N ILE A 55 -3.33 -2.51 0.98
CA ILE A 55 -4.71 -2.80 1.43
C ILE A 55 -4.71 -3.88 2.50
N ILE A 56 -3.99 -4.99 2.30
CA ILE A 56 -3.91 -6.10 3.27
C ILE A 56 -3.39 -5.59 4.62
N CYS A 57 -2.33 -4.76 4.60
CA CYS A 57 -1.78 -4.15 5.82
C CYS A 57 -2.78 -3.18 6.47
N ALA A 58 -3.45 -2.33 5.68
CA ALA A 58 -4.46 -1.39 6.19
C ALA A 58 -5.68 -2.09 6.82
N LEU A 59 -5.98 -3.32 6.37
CA LEU A 59 -7.02 -4.17 6.96
C LEU A 59 -6.56 -4.92 8.23
N GLY A 60 -5.28 -4.77 8.64
CA GLY A 60 -4.73 -5.40 9.85
C GLY A 60 -4.20 -6.83 9.64
N TYR A 61 -4.01 -7.27 8.40
CA TYR A 61 -3.54 -8.63 8.06
C TYR A 61 -2.06 -8.71 7.70
N GLU A 62 -1.27 -7.70 8.04
CA GLU A 62 0.17 -7.68 7.78
C GLU A 62 0.88 -8.92 8.31
N SER A 63 0.54 -9.35 9.53
CA SER A 63 1.14 -10.53 10.17
C SER A 63 0.80 -11.87 9.50
N SER A 64 -0.11 -11.87 8.53
CA SER A 64 -0.44 -13.03 7.70
C SER A 64 0.42 -13.11 6.44
N LEU A 65 1.12 -12.03 6.08
CA LEU A 65 2.01 -12.00 4.92
C LEU A 65 3.27 -12.81 5.22
N VAL A 66 3.59 -13.76 4.35
CA VAL A 66 4.81 -14.59 4.42
C VAL A 66 5.77 -14.32 3.27
N GLY A 67 5.35 -13.56 2.26
CA GLY A 67 6.16 -13.12 1.14
C GLY A 67 5.44 -12.11 0.29
N VAL A 68 6.20 -11.27 -0.40
CA VAL A 68 5.70 -10.18 -1.23
C VAL A 68 6.51 -10.06 -2.53
N ASP A 69 5.98 -9.35 -3.52
CA ASP A 69 6.72 -9.05 -4.74
C ASP A 69 7.60 -7.80 -4.58
N THR A 70 8.42 -7.51 -5.60
CA THR A 70 9.35 -6.37 -5.59
C THR A 70 8.68 -5.00 -5.57
N THR A 71 7.39 -4.92 -5.93
CA THR A 71 6.61 -3.67 -5.90
C THR A 71 5.99 -3.38 -4.54
N SER A 72 5.95 -4.36 -3.65
CA SER A 72 5.40 -4.29 -2.30
C SER A 72 6.41 -3.66 -1.33
N ARG A 73 6.48 -2.34 -1.30
CA ARG A 73 7.51 -1.58 -0.55
C ARG A 73 6.96 -0.79 0.64
N TYR A 74 5.64 -0.74 0.79
CA TYR A 74 4.97 -0.04 1.88
C TYR A 74 3.86 -0.92 2.50
N PRO A 75 3.70 -0.87 3.83
CA PRO A 75 4.51 -0.15 4.83
C PRO A 75 5.96 -0.68 4.90
N LEU A 76 6.85 0.03 5.59
CA LEU A 76 8.28 -0.34 5.64
C LEU A 76 8.52 -1.73 6.23
N SER A 77 7.64 -2.18 7.11
CA SER A 77 7.68 -3.50 7.74
C SER A 77 7.61 -4.67 6.74
N VAL A 78 6.92 -4.52 5.60
CA VAL A 78 6.83 -5.61 4.62
C VAL A 78 8.13 -5.83 3.85
N ARG A 79 9.09 -4.89 3.91
CA ARG A 79 10.39 -5.01 3.22
C ARG A 79 11.28 -6.11 3.79
N HIS A 80 10.99 -6.57 4.99
CA HIS A 80 11.71 -7.69 5.62
C HIS A 80 11.20 -9.05 5.17
N LEU A 81 10.06 -9.09 4.48
CA LEU A 81 9.49 -10.33 3.99
C LEU A 81 10.27 -10.83 2.76
N PRO A 82 10.36 -12.16 2.59
CA PRO A 82 10.94 -12.76 1.38
C PRO A 82 10.26 -12.23 0.11
N SER A 83 11.08 -11.91 -0.90
CA SER A 83 10.57 -11.49 -2.20
C SER A 83 10.35 -12.70 -3.11
N VAL A 84 9.18 -12.76 -3.75
CA VAL A 84 8.83 -13.77 -4.74
C VAL A 84 9.10 -13.33 -6.18
N GLY A 85 9.86 -12.25 -6.36
CA GLY A 85 10.22 -11.69 -7.65
C GLY A 85 9.30 -10.55 -8.10
N TYR A 86 9.39 -10.18 -9.37
CA TYR A 86 8.55 -9.14 -9.96
C TYR A 86 7.19 -9.71 -10.35
N ALA A 87 6.13 -8.93 -10.19
CA ALA A 87 4.74 -9.36 -10.41
C ALA A 87 4.53 -10.12 -11.73
N ARG A 88 5.17 -9.68 -12.83
CA ARG A 88 5.06 -10.32 -14.15
C ARG A 88 6.04 -11.48 -14.39
N HIS A 89 6.96 -11.72 -13.45
CA HIS A 89 7.98 -12.76 -13.51
C HIS A 89 8.13 -13.46 -12.16
N LEU A 90 7.03 -14.05 -11.69
CA LEU A 90 7.00 -14.76 -10.41
C LEU A 90 7.81 -16.05 -10.46
N SER A 91 8.53 -16.35 -9.39
CA SER A 91 9.20 -17.62 -9.19
C SER A 91 8.25 -18.64 -8.56
N LEU A 92 7.97 -19.74 -9.24
CA LEU A 92 7.15 -20.83 -8.71
C LEU A 92 7.77 -21.41 -7.44
N GLU A 93 9.06 -21.74 -7.50
CA GLU A 93 9.78 -22.31 -6.35
C GLU A 93 9.85 -21.31 -5.20
N GLY A 94 10.10 -20.03 -5.49
CA GLY A 94 10.14 -18.98 -4.49
C GLY A 94 8.81 -18.83 -3.75
N VAL A 95 7.67 -18.94 -4.45
CA VAL A 95 6.35 -18.91 -3.83
C VAL A 95 6.09 -20.19 -3.02
N LEU A 96 6.35 -21.38 -3.58
CA LEU A 96 6.07 -22.66 -2.91
C LEU A 96 6.96 -22.88 -1.68
N ALA A 97 8.20 -22.39 -1.68
CA ALA A 97 9.11 -22.46 -0.53
C ALA A 97 8.55 -21.75 0.72
N LEU A 98 7.68 -20.76 0.52
CA LEU A 98 6.99 -20.06 1.61
C LEU A 98 5.78 -20.81 2.14
N ALA A 99 5.42 -21.97 1.57
CA ALA A 99 4.26 -22.76 1.93
C ALA A 99 2.99 -21.92 2.17
N PRO A 100 2.57 -21.06 1.21
CA PRO A 100 1.39 -20.22 1.38
C PRO A 100 0.13 -21.04 1.26
N GLN A 101 -0.89 -20.67 2.03
CA GLN A 101 -2.26 -21.20 1.86
C GLN A 101 -2.99 -20.43 0.74
N GLN A 102 -2.64 -19.14 0.59
CA GLN A 102 -3.24 -18.26 -0.41
C GLN A 102 -2.18 -17.35 -1.05
N VAL A 103 -2.36 -17.13 -2.35
CA VAL A 103 -1.62 -16.12 -3.12
C VAL A 103 -2.62 -15.12 -3.67
N ILE A 104 -2.50 -13.85 -3.29
CA ILE A 104 -3.34 -12.76 -3.77
C ILE A 104 -2.51 -11.95 -4.76
N VAL A 105 -2.98 -11.84 -6.00
CA VAL A 105 -2.23 -11.23 -7.09
C VAL A 105 -3.03 -10.17 -7.82
N GLY A 106 -2.36 -9.17 -8.35
CA GLY A 106 -2.94 -8.21 -9.30
C GLY A 106 -3.28 -8.84 -10.65
N HIS A 107 -4.07 -8.12 -11.43
CA HIS A 107 -4.53 -8.59 -12.75
C HIS A 107 -3.36 -8.90 -13.71
N ASP A 108 -2.28 -8.14 -13.65
CA ASP A 108 -1.11 -8.26 -14.53
C ASP A 108 -0.05 -9.26 -14.04
N ALA A 109 -0.33 -9.96 -12.93
CA ALA A 109 0.60 -10.95 -12.39
C ALA A 109 0.76 -12.17 -13.31
N GLY A 110 1.98 -12.63 -13.42
CA GLY A 110 2.32 -13.75 -14.29
C GLY A 110 3.72 -14.31 -14.06
N PRO A 111 4.13 -15.28 -14.86
CA PRO A 111 3.41 -15.88 -16.00
C PRO A 111 2.17 -16.67 -15.59
N LEU A 112 1.18 -16.76 -16.48
CA LEU A 112 -0.06 -17.52 -16.21
C LEU A 112 0.21 -18.98 -15.86
N ALA A 113 1.22 -19.58 -16.48
CA ALA A 113 1.64 -20.95 -16.20
C ALA A 113 2.07 -21.14 -14.73
N VAL A 114 2.75 -20.15 -14.13
CA VAL A 114 3.11 -20.18 -12.71
C VAL A 114 1.86 -20.18 -11.84
N LEU A 115 0.89 -19.32 -12.15
CA LEU A 115 -0.36 -19.24 -11.39
C LEU A 115 -1.19 -20.54 -11.51
N SER A 116 -1.16 -21.22 -12.66
CA SER A 116 -1.80 -22.53 -12.85
C SER A 116 -1.13 -23.61 -12.01
N ARG A 117 0.21 -23.68 -12.03
CA ARG A 117 0.97 -24.64 -11.22
C ARG A 117 0.80 -24.43 -9.71
N LEU A 118 0.63 -23.19 -9.26
CA LEU A 118 0.30 -22.92 -7.86
C LEU A 118 -1.05 -23.53 -7.47
N ARG A 119 -2.06 -23.44 -8.35
CA ARG A 119 -3.38 -24.06 -8.12
C ARG A 119 -3.29 -25.61 -8.10
N GLU A 120 -2.52 -26.18 -9.03
CA GLU A 120 -2.22 -27.62 -9.06
C GLU A 120 -1.56 -28.11 -7.76
N ALA A 121 -0.71 -27.24 -7.16
CA ALA A 121 -0.11 -27.49 -5.85
C ALA A 121 -1.06 -27.19 -4.67
N SER A 122 -2.39 -27.06 -4.91
CA SER A 122 -3.41 -26.79 -3.90
C SER A 122 -3.27 -25.44 -3.19
N VAL A 123 -2.58 -24.47 -3.78
CA VAL A 123 -2.51 -23.10 -3.29
C VAL A 123 -3.70 -22.30 -3.83
N LEU A 124 -4.46 -21.63 -2.96
CA LEU A 124 -5.56 -20.76 -3.39
C LEU A 124 -4.99 -19.51 -4.06
N VAL A 125 -5.21 -19.36 -5.37
CA VAL A 125 -4.77 -18.18 -6.13
C VAL A 125 -5.96 -17.28 -6.44
N SER A 126 -6.00 -16.11 -5.81
CA SER A 126 -7.03 -15.10 -5.98
C SER A 126 -6.48 -13.92 -6.79
N ARG A 127 -7.12 -13.60 -7.90
CA ARG A 127 -6.83 -12.40 -8.68
C ARG A 127 -7.73 -11.26 -8.22
N VAL A 128 -7.11 -10.10 -8.06
CA VAL A 128 -7.79 -8.86 -7.69
C VAL A 128 -7.78 -7.93 -8.90
N GLU A 129 -8.92 -7.30 -9.15
CA GLU A 129 -9.07 -6.36 -10.25
C GLU A 129 -8.10 -5.19 -10.12
N ASP A 130 -7.67 -4.68 -11.27
CA ASP A 130 -6.81 -3.51 -11.36
C ASP A 130 -7.64 -2.26 -11.68
N GLY A 131 -7.02 -1.09 -11.58
CA GLY A 131 -7.62 0.17 -11.96
C GLY A 131 -6.96 1.34 -11.23
N GLN A 132 -7.13 2.52 -11.84
CA GLN A 132 -6.42 3.74 -11.46
C GLN A 132 -7.37 4.81 -10.93
N THR A 133 -8.59 4.42 -10.53
CA THR A 133 -9.62 5.31 -10.00
C THR A 133 -9.94 5.01 -8.55
N LEU A 134 -10.63 5.92 -7.86
CA LEU A 134 -11.15 5.66 -6.52
C LEU A 134 -12.10 4.45 -6.51
N ASP A 135 -13.00 4.35 -7.50
CA ASP A 135 -13.96 3.25 -7.56
C ASP A 135 -13.26 1.90 -7.71
N ALA A 136 -12.19 1.84 -8.52
CA ALA A 136 -11.36 0.65 -8.63
C ALA A 136 -10.64 0.31 -7.32
N LEU A 137 -10.14 1.31 -6.59
CA LEU A 137 -9.55 1.12 -5.26
C LEU A 137 -10.58 0.59 -4.27
N ILE A 138 -11.78 1.17 -4.23
CA ILE A 138 -12.90 0.73 -3.38
C ILE A 138 -13.28 -0.72 -3.71
N SER A 139 -13.38 -1.06 -5.00
CA SER A 139 -13.67 -2.43 -5.45
C SER A 139 -12.61 -3.42 -4.96
N ARG A 140 -11.33 -3.07 -5.08
CA ARG A 140 -10.21 -3.87 -4.54
C ARG A 140 -10.30 -4.06 -3.03
N VAL A 141 -10.58 -2.99 -2.28
CA VAL A 141 -10.72 -3.07 -0.82
C VAL A 141 -11.87 -4.01 -0.45
N LYS A 142 -13.02 -3.93 -1.14
CA LYS A 142 -14.17 -4.83 -0.92
C LYS A 142 -13.78 -6.29 -1.21
N GLN A 143 -13.15 -6.53 -2.36
CA GLN A 143 -12.75 -7.87 -2.79
C GLN A 143 -11.74 -8.49 -1.81
N ILE A 144 -10.72 -7.75 -1.39
CA ILE A 144 -9.73 -8.23 -0.40
C ILE A 144 -10.40 -8.44 0.96
N GLY A 145 -11.30 -7.56 1.39
CA GLY A 145 -12.07 -7.72 2.62
C GLY A 145 -12.93 -9.00 2.64
N GLN A 146 -13.49 -9.40 1.49
CA GLN A 146 -14.20 -10.67 1.34
C GLN A 146 -13.24 -11.88 1.39
N LEU A 147 -12.11 -11.81 0.67
CA LEU A 147 -11.09 -12.86 0.64
C LEU A 147 -10.52 -13.13 2.04
N LEU A 148 -10.31 -12.09 2.83
CA LEU A 148 -9.76 -12.16 4.19
C LEU A 148 -10.85 -12.30 5.27
N LYS A 149 -12.13 -12.33 4.89
CA LYS A 149 -13.29 -12.39 5.81
C LYS A 149 -13.31 -11.25 6.84
N CYS A 150 -12.90 -10.05 6.43
CA CYS A 150 -12.83 -8.86 7.28
C CYS A 150 -13.65 -7.68 6.69
N VAL A 151 -14.91 -7.97 6.34
CA VAL A 151 -15.80 -7.01 5.66
C VAL A 151 -15.99 -5.73 6.48
N GLY A 152 -16.04 -5.81 7.81
CA GLY A 152 -16.18 -4.62 8.68
C GLY A 152 -14.97 -3.68 8.56
N GLN A 153 -13.75 -4.22 8.60
CA GLN A 153 -12.51 -3.44 8.41
C GLN A 153 -12.44 -2.83 7.00
N ALA A 154 -12.87 -3.60 5.99
CA ALA A 154 -12.93 -3.10 4.62
C ALA A 154 -13.92 -1.93 4.50
N GLN A 155 -15.09 -1.99 5.12
CA GLN A 155 -16.05 -0.89 5.14
C GLN A 155 -15.49 0.36 5.83
N ALA A 156 -14.82 0.20 6.97
CA ALA A 156 -14.18 1.32 7.67
C ALA A 156 -13.09 1.99 6.81
N LEU A 157 -12.25 1.19 6.12
CA LEU A 157 -11.25 1.71 5.20
C LEU A 157 -11.89 2.47 4.03
N ILE A 158 -12.98 1.96 3.46
CA ILE A 158 -13.72 2.61 2.37
C ILE A 158 -14.30 3.94 2.83
N GLN A 159 -14.90 4.00 4.01
CA GLN A 159 -15.41 5.25 4.56
C GLN A 159 -14.30 6.30 4.71
N LYS A 160 -13.16 5.90 5.27
CA LYS A 160 -11.97 6.77 5.36
C LYS A 160 -11.54 7.29 3.98
N LEU A 161 -11.41 6.42 2.99
CA LEU A 161 -11.00 6.79 1.63
C LEU A 161 -11.99 7.77 0.98
N ASN A 162 -13.30 7.60 1.18
CA ASN A 162 -14.31 8.52 0.66
C ASN A 162 -14.18 9.91 1.29
N VAL A 163 -14.00 10.01 2.61
CA VAL A 163 -13.79 11.28 3.31
C VAL A 163 -12.54 12.00 2.81
N GLU A 164 -11.43 11.27 2.69
CA GLU A 164 -10.16 11.83 2.16
C GLU A 164 -10.29 12.28 0.70
N TRP A 165 -11.05 11.55 -0.10
CA TRP A 165 -11.29 11.89 -1.51
C TRP A 165 -12.18 13.13 -1.65
N ASP A 166 -13.22 13.27 -0.84
CA ASP A 166 -14.08 14.45 -0.86
C ASP A 166 -13.31 15.70 -0.45
N ALA A 167 -12.46 15.61 0.56
CA ALA A 167 -11.57 16.70 0.94
C ALA A 167 -10.58 17.06 -0.17
N LEU A 168 -10.02 16.05 -0.85
CA LEU A 168 -9.15 16.23 -2.00
C LEU A 168 -9.88 16.97 -3.13
N ARG A 169 -11.11 16.56 -3.49
CA ARG A 169 -11.91 17.19 -4.55
C ARG A 169 -12.15 18.67 -4.29
N GLN A 170 -12.44 19.05 -3.05
CA GLN A 170 -12.59 20.46 -2.65
C GLN A 170 -11.30 21.24 -2.89
N THR A 171 -10.16 20.65 -2.57
CA THR A 171 -8.83 21.28 -2.80
C THR A 171 -8.51 21.42 -4.29
N LEU A 172 -8.90 20.42 -5.10
CA LEU A 172 -8.65 20.42 -6.55
C LEU A 172 -9.59 21.34 -7.34
N ALA A 173 -10.72 21.74 -6.79
CA ALA A 173 -11.68 22.62 -7.44
C ALA A 173 -11.15 24.05 -7.69
N ILE A 174 -10.03 24.43 -7.08
CA ILE A 174 -9.38 25.70 -7.32
C ILE A 174 -8.65 25.63 -8.68
N PRO A 175 -9.04 26.48 -9.68
CA PRO A 175 -8.38 26.50 -10.97
C PRO A 175 -6.90 26.88 -10.79
N ALA A 176 -6.01 25.97 -11.16
CA ALA A 176 -4.61 26.27 -11.34
C ALA A 176 -4.36 26.41 -12.84
N HIS A 177 -3.35 27.22 -13.23
CA HIS A 177 -2.84 27.17 -14.60
C HIS A 177 -2.52 25.73 -14.96
N THR A 178 -2.82 25.32 -16.18
CA THR A 178 -2.53 23.97 -16.67
C THR A 178 -1.02 23.77 -16.69
N ILE A 179 -0.51 22.97 -15.75
CA ILE A 179 0.91 22.61 -15.66
C ILE A 179 1.15 21.38 -16.52
N ARG A 180 2.03 21.48 -17.51
CA ARG A 180 2.41 20.39 -18.42
C ARG A 180 3.57 19.62 -17.78
N VAL A 181 3.37 18.35 -17.50
CA VAL A 181 4.33 17.52 -16.77
C VAL A 181 4.93 16.47 -17.69
N MET A 182 6.24 16.39 -17.73
CA MET A 182 6.97 15.22 -18.23
C MET A 182 7.16 14.26 -17.07
N PHE A 183 6.46 13.12 -17.09
CA PHE A 183 6.61 12.11 -16.07
C PHE A 183 7.62 11.06 -16.53
N VAL A 184 8.67 10.87 -15.72
CA VAL A 184 9.78 9.96 -16.02
C VAL A 184 9.77 8.80 -15.04
N LEU A 185 9.63 7.60 -15.58
CA LEU A 185 9.82 6.36 -14.84
C LEU A 185 11.30 5.97 -14.96
N GLY A 186 12.05 6.17 -13.87
CA GLY A 186 13.46 5.86 -13.81
C GLY A 186 13.73 4.67 -12.89
N GLN A 187 14.39 3.64 -13.40
CA GLN A 187 14.98 2.58 -12.57
C GLN A 187 16.49 2.71 -12.50
N THR A 188 17.09 3.05 -13.61
CA THR A 188 18.52 3.35 -13.74
C THR A 188 18.69 4.49 -14.77
N PRO A 189 19.81 5.21 -14.75
CA PRO A 189 20.08 6.24 -15.76
C PRO A 189 19.92 5.79 -17.21
N SER A 190 20.23 4.53 -17.51
CA SER A 190 20.13 3.96 -18.87
C SER A 190 18.73 3.45 -19.24
N GLN A 191 17.75 3.46 -18.30
CA GLN A 191 16.40 2.92 -18.48
C GLN A 191 15.32 3.93 -18.09
N MET A 192 15.50 5.17 -18.51
CA MET A 192 14.48 6.19 -18.26
C MET A 192 13.44 6.19 -19.38
N LEU A 193 12.19 6.05 -18.99
CA LEU A 193 11.05 6.02 -19.89
C LEU A 193 10.11 7.16 -19.54
N VAL A 194 9.61 7.86 -20.55
CA VAL A 194 8.60 8.91 -20.39
C VAL A 194 7.22 8.28 -20.52
N ALA A 195 6.31 8.69 -19.65
CA ALA A 195 4.93 8.25 -19.67
C ALA A 195 4.13 8.97 -20.75
N GLY A 196 3.53 8.20 -21.65
CA GLY A 196 2.45 8.62 -22.54
C GLY A 196 1.08 8.38 -21.93
N THR A 197 0.05 8.37 -22.77
CA THR A 197 -1.33 8.05 -22.39
C THR A 197 -1.48 6.58 -21.97
N ASP A 198 -2.57 6.25 -21.30
CA ASP A 198 -2.90 4.90 -20.81
C ASP A 198 -1.83 4.29 -19.88
N THR A 199 -1.25 5.13 -19.03
CA THR A 199 -0.30 4.73 -17.98
C THR A 199 -0.82 5.13 -16.60
N GLY A 200 -0.32 4.47 -15.56
CA GLY A 200 -0.58 4.89 -14.18
C GLY A 200 -0.12 6.33 -13.91
N ALA A 201 0.99 6.73 -14.54
CA ALA A 201 1.49 8.09 -14.45
C ALA A 201 0.51 9.11 -15.07
N ASP A 202 -0.03 8.81 -16.25
CA ASP A 202 -1.03 9.67 -16.92
C ASP A 202 -2.30 9.81 -16.07
N ALA A 203 -2.77 8.72 -15.48
CA ALA A 203 -3.91 8.74 -14.56
C ALA A 203 -3.61 9.56 -13.29
N MET A 204 -2.42 9.38 -12.70
CA MET A 204 -1.99 10.13 -11.51
C MET A 204 -1.91 11.64 -11.81
N LEU A 205 -1.36 12.05 -12.95
CA LEU A 205 -1.34 13.44 -13.38
C LEU A 205 -2.74 14.00 -13.53
N LYS A 206 -3.65 13.27 -14.19
CA LYS A 206 -5.06 13.68 -14.36
C LYS A 206 -5.76 13.84 -13.01
N HIS A 207 -5.58 12.90 -12.09
CA HIS A 207 -6.13 13.02 -10.74
C HIS A 207 -5.59 14.24 -9.98
N ALA A 208 -4.33 14.61 -10.19
CA ALA A 208 -3.74 15.80 -9.59
C ALA A 208 -4.13 17.10 -10.30
N GLY A 209 -4.95 17.06 -11.35
CA GLY A 209 -5.31 18.23 -12.16
C GLY A 209 -4.12 18.79 -12.95
N LEU A 210 -3.18 17.92 -13.34
CA LEU A 210 -2.01 18.21 -14.15
C LEU A 210 -2.20 17.63 -15.56
N GLN A 211 -1.50 18.18 -16.53
CA GLN A 211 -1.53 17.70 -17.90
C GLN A 211 -0.26 16.89 -18.21
N ASN A 212 -0.44 15.70 -18.78
CA ASN A 212 0.68 14.97 -19.35
C ASN A 212 1.20 15.71 -20.61
N ALA A 213 2.48 16.09 -20.61
CA ALA A 213 3.10 16.75 -21.74
C ALA A 213 3.21 15.84 -22.99
N PHE A 214 3.13 14.52 -22.78
CA PHE A 214 3.28 13.51 -23.83
C PHE A 214 1.96 12.75 -24.04
N SER A 215 1.08 13.28 -24.89
CA SER A 215 -0.19 12.65 -25.26
C SER A 215 -0.17 11.95 -26.63
N GLY A 216 0.92 12.05 -27.36
CA GLY A 216 1.03 11.52 -28.74
C GLY A 216 1.34 10.03 -28.83
N PHE A 217 1.53 9.32 -27.72
CA PHE A 217 1.75 7.88 -27.69
C PHE A 217 1.19 7.23 -26.42
N ARG A 218 1.03 5.90 -26.47
CA ARG A 218 0.54 5.09 -25.36
C ARG A 218 1.69 4.35 -24.67
N GLY A 219 1.57 4.17 -23.36
CA GLY A 219 2.55 3.43 -22.56
C GLY A 219 3.79 4.24 -22.22
N TYR A 220 4.83 3.55 -21.78
CA TYR A 220 6.10 4.13 -21.42
C TYR A 220 7.11 3.93 -22.55
N ARG A 221 7.78 5.01 -23.00
CA ARG A 221 8.76 4.97 -24.10
C ARG A 221 9.95 5.87 -23.85
N PRO A 222 11.12 5.59 -24.41
CA PRO A 222 12.17 6.59 -24.56
C PRO A 222 11.69 7.68 -25.52
N VAL A 223 12.15 8.90 -25.31
CA VAL A 223 11.81 10.06 -26.13
C VAL A 223 13.07 10.76 -26.63
N THR A 224 12.98 11.41 -27.80
CA THR A 224 14.08 12.18 -28.37
C THR A 224 14.06 13.62 -27.85
N ALA A 225 15.19 14.32 -28.02
CA ALA A 225 15.30 15.74 -27.66
C ALA A 225 14.27 16.60 -28.39
N GLU A 226 14.02 16.33 -29.67
CA GLU A 226 13.02 17.06 -30.48
C GLU A 226 11.61 16.85 -29.93
N ALA A 227 11.27 15.66 -29.51
CA ALA A 227 9.97 15.36 -28.89
C ALA A 227 9.79 16.12 -27.57
N ILE A 228 10.85 16.24 -26.75
CA ILE A 228 10.84 17.03 -25.52
C ILE A 228 10.64 18.51 -25.82
N ILE A 229 11.40 19.04 -26.78
CA ILE A 229 11.27 20.46 -27.22
C ILE A 229 9.85 20.71 -27.72
N ALA A 230 9.30 19.83 -28.56
CA ALA A 230 7.92 19.96 -29.06
C ALA A 230 6.88 19.90 -27.96
N ALA A 231 7.09 19.03 -26.95
CA ALA A 231 6.19 18.84 -25.82
C ALA A 231 6.19 20.03 -24.85
N GLN A 232 7.25 20.85 -24.80
CA GLN A 232 7.38 22.01 -23.91
C GLN A 232 6.89 21.74 -22.47
N PRO A 233 7.46 20.78 -21.74
CA PRO A 233 7.04 20.54 -20.36
C PRO A 233 7.40 21.74 -19.46
N ASP A 234 6.50 22.05 -18.53
CA ASP A 234 6.72 23.05 -17.48
C ASP A 234 7.45 22.45 -16.28
N LEU A 235 7.28 21.15 -16.06
CA LEU A 235 7.74 20.43 -14.88
C LEU A 235 8.17 19.01 -15.25
N VAL A 236 9.19 18.49 -14.57
CA VAL A 236 9.58 17.08 -14.62
C VAL A 236 9.23 16.42 -13.30
N VAL A 237 8.49 15.31 -13.36
CA VAL A 237 8.29 14.40 -12.25
C VAL A 237 9.10 13.13 -12.53
N LEU A 238 10.15 12.90 -11.76
CA LEU A 238 10.98 11.71 -11.81
C LEU A 238 10.59 10.76 -10.69
N THR A 239 10.41 9.49 -11.01
CA THR A 239 10.18 8.49 -9.98
C THR A 239 11.42 7.61 -9.82
N GLN A 240 11.76 7.33 -8.56
CA GLN A 240 12.84 6.43 -8.17
C GLN A 240 12.37 5.53 -7.03
N PRO A 241 12.78 4.26 -7.00
CA PRO A 241 12.54 3.43 -5.82
C PRO A 241 13.17 4.07 -4.57
N ASP A 242 12.44 4.05 -3.46
CA ASP A 242 12.90 4.54 -2.14
C ASP A 242 13.17 6.06 -2.02
N ALA A 243 12.63 6.88 -2.88
CA ALA A 243 12.58 8.31 -2.63
C ALA A 243 11.60 8.58 -1.47
N LEU A 244 12.12 8.66 -0.23
CA LEU A 244 11.31 8.76 1.00
C LEU A 244 10.54 10.07 1.14
N THR A 245 10.94 11.11 0.44
CA THR A 245 10.27 12.43 0.42
C THR A 245 10.39 13.05 -0.95
N PRO A 246 9.38 13.85 -1.36
CA PRO A 246 9.53 14.69 -2.55
C PRO A 246 10.76 15.58 -2.37
N LYS A 247 11.71 15.47 -3.29
CA LYS A 247 12.89 16.33 -3.30
C LYS A 247 12.78 17.30 -4.45
N ASN A 248 12.86 18.59 -4.14
CA ASN A 248 13.00 19.63 -5.15
C ASN A 248 14.47 19.76 -5.50
N GLY A 249 14.78 19.79 -6.77
CA GLY A 249 16.14 19.99 -7.27
C GLY A 249 17.02 18.75 -7.11
N LEU A 250 17.11 17.97 -8.16
CA LEU A 250 18.15 16.95 -8.25
C LEU A 250 19.48 17.63 -8.55
N ASN A 251 20.49 17.37 -7.72
CA ASN A 251 21.90 17.57 -8.09
C ASN A 251 22.35 16.56 -9.17
N SER A 252 21.43 16.16 -10.03
CA SER A 252 21.64 15.13 -11.03
C SER A 252 21.86 15.76 -12.38
N ARG A 253 22.98 16.47 -12.52
CA ARG A 253 23.51 16.83 -13.86
C ARG A 253 23.40 15.63 -14.81
N SER A 254 23.66 14.42 -14.32
CA SER A 254 23.56 13.18 -15.08
C SER A 254 22.15 12.88 -15.63
N VAL A 255 21.06 13.33 -14.99
CA VAL A 255 19.69 13.12 -15.49
C VAL A 255 19.33 14.20 -16.52
N ILE A 256 19.74 15.45 -16.28
CA ILE A 256 19.55 16.56 -17.24
C ILE A 256 20.31 16.26 -18.53
N ASP A 257 21.53 15.74 -18.43
CA ASP A 257 22.37 15.40 -19.58
C ASP A 257 21.77 14.29 -20.46
N GLN A 258 20.90 13.45 -19.91
CA GLN A 258 20.19 12.39 -20.67
C GLN A 258 18.97 12.93 -21.44
N PHE A 259 18.41 14.05 -21.00
CA PHE A 259 17.27 14.69 -21.65
C PHE A 259 17.68 16.05 -22.22
N THR A 260 18.60 16.03 -23.18
CA THR A 260 19.22 17.24 -23.76
C THR A 260 18.20 18.27 -24.28
N GLY A 261 17.02 17.81 -24.72
CA GLY A 261 15.94 18.71 -25.15
C GLY A 261 15.31 19.55 -24.03
N LEU A 262 15.49 19.17 -22.75
CA LEU A 262 14.91 19.92 -21.61
C LEU A 262 15.50 21.33 -21.47
N SER A 263 16.74 21.55 -21.86
CA SER A 263 17.38 22.87 -21.81
C SER A 263 16.64 23.95 -22.61
N ALA A 264 15.86 23.57 -23.63
CA ALA A 264 15.05 24.42 -24.47
C ALA A 264 13.57 24.51 -24.05
N THR A 265 13.23 24.06 -22.83
CA THR A 265 11.87 24.03 -22.31
C THR A 265 11.75 24.82 -21.00
N PRO A 266 10.53 25.17 -20.55
CA PRO A 266 10.32 25.76 -19.24
C PRO A 266 10.85 24.92 -18.09
N ALA A 267 10.92 23.58 -18.24
CA ALA A 267 11.45 22.65 -17.25
C ALA A 267 12.99 22.61 -17.17
N ALA A 268 13.71 23.48 -17.87
CA ALA A 268 15.18 23.57 -17.81
C ALA A 268 15.72 23.87 -16.39
N ARG A 269 14.92 24.54 -15.56
CA ARG A 269 15.33 24.97 -14.22
C ARG A 269 15.31 23.79 -13.24
N PRO A 270 16.36 23.57 -12.40
CA PRO A 270 16.36 22.50 -11.41
C PRO A 270 15.20 22.55 -10.41
N SER A 271 14.68 23.76 -10.08
CA SER A 271 13.49 23.92 -9.22
C SER A 271 12.21 23.31 -9.81
N ARG A 272 12.19 23.05 -11.13
CA ARG A 272 11.09 22.41 -11.85
C ARG A 272 11.18 20.88 -11.89
N TRP A 273 12.03 20.29 -11.08
CA TRP A 273 12.24 18.85 -11.02
C TRP A 273 11.81 18.32 -9.67
N LEU A 274 10.84 17.42 -9.68
CA LEU A 274 10.33 16.75 -8.49
C LEU A 274 10.71 15.27 -8.54
N VAL A 275 11.14 14.72 -7.41
CA VAL A 275 11.45 13.29 -7.28
C VAL A 275 10.51 12.67 -6.28
N PHE A 276 9.88 11.57 -6.67
CA PHE A 276 8.97 10.81 -5.82
C PHE A 276 9.35 9.33 -5.77
N ASP A 277 8.93 8.65 -4.70
CA ASP A 277 8.95 7.19 -4.70
C ASP A 277 7.97 6.65 -5.76
N THR A 278 8.45 5.68 -6.55
CA THR A 278 7.69 5.11 -7.66
C THR A 278 6.37 4.50 -7.18
N MET A 279 6.41 3.71 -6.12
CA MET A 279 5.22 3.00 -5.64
C MET A 279 4.28 3.92 -4.85
N TYR A 280 4.76 5.01 -4.30
CA TYR A 280 3.91 6.03 -3.69
C TYR A 280 2.94 6.65 -4.71
N LEU A 281 3.43 6.93 -5.93
CA LEU A 281 2.59 7.48 -6.99
C LEU A 281 1.83 6.41 -7.80
N LEU A 282 2.39 5.22 -7.99
CA LEU A 282 1.89 4.26 -8.98
C LEU A 282 1.26 2.99 -8.39
N SER A 283 1.20 2.82 -7.06
CA SER A 283 0.56 1.66 -6.45
C SER A 283 -0.97 1.72 -6.48
N PHE A 284 -1.55 2.91 -6.55
CA PHE A 284 -3.00 3.14 -6.47
C PHE A 284 -3.64 2.42 -5.28
N GLY A 285 -2.91 2.38 -4.16
CA GLY A 285 -3.33 1.79 -2.89
C GLY A 285 -4.05 2.81 -2.00
N PRO A 286 -4.23 2.49 -0.69
CA PRO A 286 -4.92 3.36 0.26
C PRO A 286 -4.32 4.76 0.42
N ARG A 287 -3.07 4.98 0.02
CA ARG A 287 -2.42 6.30 0.04
C ARG A 287 -2.76 7.17 -1.18
N LEU A 288 -3.64 6.72 -2.08
CA LEU A 288 -3.96 7.43 -3.33
C LEU A 288 -4.38 8.89 -3.12
N PRO A 289 -5.31 9.24 -2.19
CA PRO A 289 -5.69 10.64 -1.98
C PRO A 289 -4.52 11.52 -1.54
N ASP A 290 -3.68 11.02 -0.63
CA ASP A 290 -2.49 11.72 -0.13
C ASP A 290 -1.44 11.90 -1.24
N ALA A 291 -1.19 10.87 -2.06
CA ALA A 291 -0.25 10.93 -3.17
C ALA A 291 -0.65 11.99 -4.22
N ILE A 292 -1.94 12.06 -4.56
CA ILE A 292 -2.49 13.07 -5.47
C ILE A 292 -2.31 14.47 -4.91
N LEU A 293 -2.67 14.68 -3.64
CA LEU A 293 -2.56 15.98 -2.99
C LEU A 293 -1.11 16.44 -2.89
N THR A 294 -0.20 15.53 -2.53
CA THR A 294 1.23 15.81 -2.40
C THR A 294 1.84 16.17 -3.76
N LEU A 295 1.52 15.40 -4.82
CA LEU A 295 1.98 15.67 -6.17
C LEU A 295 1.51 17.05 -6.63
N ARG A 296 0.22 17.38 -6.43
CA ARG A 296 -0.33 18.69 -6.82
C ARG A 296 0.33 19.83 -6.07
N ARG A 297 0.45 19.74 -4.74
CA ARG A 297 1.09 20.79 -3.92
C ARG A 297 2.52 21.03 -4.33
N ALA A 298 3.32 19.98 -4.46
CA ALA A 298 4.71 20.08 -4.89
C ALA A 298 4.83 20.68 -6.31
N SER A 299 3.91 20.31 -7.21
CA SER A 299 3.90 20.88 -8.58
C SER A 299 3.61 22.38 -8.58
N ILE A 300 2.62 22.85 -7.79
CA ILE A 300 2.29 24.27 -7.67
C ILE A 300 3.46 25.06 -7.05
N GLU A 301 4.08 24.49 -6.02
CA GLU A 301 5.21 25.10 -5.32
C GLU A 301 6.42 25.25 -6.25
N ALA A 302 6.75 24.19 -7.01
CA ALA A 302 7.81 24.23 -8.01
C ALA A 302 7.57 25.27 -9.11
N MET A 303 6.31 25.58 -9.43
CA MET A 303 5.96 26.62 -10.42
C MET A 303 6.14 28.05 -9.89
N ARG A 304 6.17 28.23 -8.56
CA ARG A 304 6.37 29.54 -7.92
C ARG A 304 7.85 29.86 -7.67
N ALA A 305 8.72 28.83 -7.62
CA ALA A 305 10.16 28.91 -7.43
C ALA A 305 10.89 29.18 -8.76
#